data_72fcc2fb2b289918b83ee896a9b11cd3
#
_entry.id   72fcc2fb2b289918b83ee896a9b11cd3
#
_cell.length_a   1.000
_cell.length_b   1.000
_cell.length_c   1.000
_cell.angle_alpha   90.00
_cell.angle_beta   90.00
_cell.angle_gamma   90.00
#
_symmetry.space_group_name_H-M   'P 1'
#
loop_
_entity.id
_entity.type
_entity.pdbx_description
1 polymer ?
#
loop_
_entity_poly.entity_id
_entity_poly.type
_entity_poly.pdbx_seq_one_letter_code
_entity_poly.pdbx_strand_id
1 'polypeptide(L)'
;MSGGRFDYADSRLKSEIFGYFAEKPGNVFEDREISELVWDVLDLIHDYDWYASGDTCKETYLEKKAEFKKKWLSNRGVRVRRIVDEALAEVKAELYETYGITPEEVTRDE
;
A
#
# COMPACT_ATOMS: atom_id res chain seq x y z
N MET A 1 18.56 9.07 -15.94
CA MET A 1 17.46 8.51 -16.65
C MET A 1 16.69 7.53 -15.80
N SER A 2 15.44 7.79 -15.58
CA SER A 2 14.65 6.94 -14.73
C SER A 2 14.33 5.62 -15.41
N GLY A 3 14.03 4.59 -14.61
CA GLY A 3 13.64 3.31 -15.10
C GLY A 3 14.72 2.49 -15.74
N GLY A 4 15.96 2.89 -15.55
CA GLY A 4 17.06 2.31 -16.28
C GLY A 4 17.30 0.84 -16.05
N ARG A 5 17.29 0.40 -14.78
CA ARG A 5 17.69 -0.96 -14.49
C ARG A 5 16.63 -1.98 -14.89
N PHE A 6 15.39 -1.70 -14.64
CA PHE A 6 14.32 -2.66 -14.90
C PHE A 6 13.42 -2.24 -16.04
N ASP A 7 13.76 -1.15 -16.72
CA ASP A 7 13.05 -0.71 -17.92
C ASP A 7 11.54 -0.57 -17.67
N TYR A 8 11.19 0.04 -16.55
CA TYR A 8 9.80 0.31 -16.18
C TYR A 8 8.97 -0.97 -16.03
N ALA A 9 9.63 -2.10 -15.73
CA ALA A 9 8.90 -3.35 -15.56
C ALA A 9 7.88 -3.27 -14.44
N ASP A 10 8.22 -2.57 -13.36
CA ASP A 10 7.31 -2.42 -12.24
C ASP A 10 6.05 -1.68 -12.64
N SER A 11 6.18 -0.61 -13.43
CA SER A 11 5.01 0.13 -13.88
C SER A 11 4.14 -0.68 -14.81
N ARG A 12 4.78 -1.43 -15.72
CA ARG A 12 4.01 -2.27 -16.64
C ARG A 12 3.23 -3.33 -15.89
N LEU A 13 3.89 -4.03 -14.98
CA LEU A 13 3.23 -5.07 -14.20
C LEU A 13 2.11 -4.51 -13.33
N LYS A 14 2.35 -3.37 -12.73
CA LYS A 14 1.35 -2.77 -11.88
C LYS A 14 0.10 -2.42 -12.67
N SER A 15 0.29 -1.85 -13.87
CA SER A 15 -0.84 -1.53 -14.73
C SER A 15 -1.58 -2.76 -15.21
N GLU A 16 -0.85 -3.82 -15.55
CA GLU A 16 -1.47 -5.04 -16.05
C GLU A 16 -2.23 -5.79 -14.97
N ILE A 17 -1.70 -5.79 -13.75
CA ILE A 17 -2.31 -6.56 -12.68
C ILE A 17 -3.45 -5.78 -12.03
N PHE A 18 -3.23 -4.51 -11.73
CA PHE A 18 -4.18 -3.73 -10.93
C PHE A 18 -5.01 -2.76 -11.75
N GLY A 19 -4.60 -2.45 -12.97
CA GLY A 19 -5.31 -1.49 -13.79
C GLY A 19 -4.53 -0.20 -13.95
N TYR A 20 -4.78 0.46 -15.06
CA TYR A 20 -4.00 1.63 -15.44
C TYR A 20 -4.09 2.77 -14.43
N PHE A 21 -5.28 2.98 -13.88
CA PHE A 21 -5.51 4.10 -12.97
C PHE A 21 -5.73 3.65 -11.54
N ALA A 22 -5.30 2.43 -11.21
CA ALA A 22 -5.48 1.93 -9.85
C ALA A 22 -4.66 2.76 -8.87
N GLU A 23 -5.28 3.15 -7.77
CA GLU A 23 -4.61 3.91 -6.73
C GLU A 23 -4.34 3.07 -5.50
N LYS A 24 -4.87 1.87 -5.46
CA LYS A 24 -4.65 0.97 -4.33
C LYS A 24 -4.85 -0.46 -4.79
N PRO A 25 -4.31 -1.42 -4.03
CA PRO A 25 -4.28 -2.80 -4.49
C PRO A 25 -5.63 -3.49 -4.60
N GLY A 26 -6.61 -3.11 -3.77
CA GLY A 26 -7.89 -3.77 -3.84
C GLY A 26 -7.81 -5.25 -3.53
N ASN A 27 -8.49 -6.05 -4.36
CA ASN A 27 -8.62 -7.47 -4.09
C ASN A 27 -8.45 -8.29 -5.38
N VAL A 28 -7.44 -7.93 -6.18
CA VAL A 28 -7.32 -8.52 -7.52
C VAL A 28 -7.01 -10.01 -7.50
N PHE A 29 -6.42 -10.52 -6.43
CA PHE A 29 -6.13 -11.94 -6.31
C PHE A 29 -7.16 -12.66 -5.45
N GLU A 30 -8.29 -12.01 -5.20
CA GLU A 30 -9.30 -12.54 -4.28
C GLU A 30 -8.71 -12.79 -2.90
N ASP A 31 -7.73 -11.96 -2.54
CA ASP A 31 -7.02 -12.03 -1.27
C ASP A 31 -6.40 -10.68 -1.03
N ARG A 32 -6.90 -9.98 -0.01
CA ARG A 32 -6.45 -8.61 0.22
C ARG A 32 -4.99 -8.54 0.65
N GLU A 33 -4.57 -9.50 1.45
CA GLU A 33 -3.20 -9.50 1.92
C GLU A 33 -2.22 -9.71 0.77
N ILE A 34 -2.51 -10.67 -0.10
CA ILE A 34 -1.64 -10.94 -1.23
C ILE A 34 -1.65 -9.79 -2.21
N SER A 35 -2.83 -9.22 -2.45
CA SER A 35 -2.93 -8.07 -3.35
C SER A 35 -2.07 -6.92 -2.87
N GLU A 36 -2.13 -6.64 -1.57
CA GLU A 36 -1.33 -5.57 -1.00
C GLU A 36 0.16 -5.90 -1.03
N LEU A 37 0.50 -7.16 -0.78
CA LEU A 37 1.90 -7.56 -0.84
C LEU A 37 2.49 -7.34 -2.22
N VAL A 38 1.78 -7.79 -3.26
CA VAL A 38 2.28 -7.63 -4.62
C VAL A 38 2.41 -6.16 -4.97
N TRP A 39 1.43 -5.36 -4.59
CA TRP A 39 1.48 -3.92 -4.81
C TRP A 39 2.72 -3.31 -4.15
N ASP A 40 2.98 -3.67 -2.90
CA ASP A 40 4.11 -3.10 -2.17
C ASP A 40 5.44 -3.59 -2.71
N VAL A 41 5.49 -4.84 -3.21
CA VAL A 41 6.71 -5.34 -3.84
C VAL A 41 7.01 -4.52 -5.10
N LEU A 42 6.00 -4.24 -5.89
CA LEU A 42 6.22 -3.45 -7.09
C LEU A 42 6.65 -2.03 -6.76
N ASP A 43 6.09 -1.46 -5.70
CA ASP A 43 6.54 -0.14 -5.26
C ASP A 43 7.99 -0.16 -4.81
N LEU A 44 8.41 -1.21 -4.11
CA LEU A 44 9.79 -1.32 -3.66
C LEU A 44 10.73 -1.50 -4.84
N ILE A 45 10.32 -2.26 -5.85
CA ILE A 45 11.12 -2.40 -7.05
C ILE A 45 11.28 -1.05 -7.74
N HIS A 46 10.21 -0.27 -7.78
CA HIS A 46 10.28 1.07 -8.34
C HIS A 46 11.28 1.95 -7.58
N ASP A 47 11.22 1.91 -6.26
CA ASP A 47 12.12 2.71 -5.45
C ASP A 47 13.57 2.29 -5.65
N TYR A 48 13.82 1.00 -5.76
CA TYR A 48 15.17 0.51 -5.99
C TYR A 48 15.66 0.93 -7.38
N ASP A 49 14.79 0.82 -8.37
CA ASP A 49 15.19 1.18 -9.74
C ASP A 49 15.58 2.64 -9.83
N TRP A 50 14.83 3.50 -9.17
CA TRP A 50 15.14 4.92 -9.17
C TRP A 50 16.44 5.21 -8.42
N TYR A 51 16.65 4.52 -7.30
CA TYR A 51 17.90 4.66 -6.59
C TYR A 51 19.08 4.16 -7.43
N ALA A 52 18.94 3.00 -8.06
CA ALA A 52 20.01 2.42 -8.86
C ALA A 52 20.32 3.29 -10.08
N SER A 53 19.33 4.01 -10.56
CA SER A 53 19.52 4.90 -11.71
C SER A 53 20.02 6.30 -11.30
N GLY A 54 20.14 6.55 -10.00
CA GLY A 54 20.63 7.84 -9.52
C GLY A 54 19.56 8.90 -9.39
N ASP A 55 18.31 8.54 -9.52
CA ASP A 55 17.22 9.51 -9.45
C ASP A 55 16.78 9.83 -8.03
N THR A 56 17.07 8.95 -7.08
CA THR A 56 16.80 9.22 -5.68
C THR A 56 18.00 8.86 -4.84
N CYS A 57 18.06 9.38 -3.63
CA CYS A 57 19.22 9.13 -2.79
C CYS A 57 19.08 7.79 -2.05
N LYS A 58 20.20 7.32 -1.55
CA LYS A 58 20.26 6.04 -0.86
C LYS A 58 19.37 6.03 0.38
N GLU A 59 19.36 7.13 1.11
CA GLU A 59 18.58 7.21 2.33
C GLU A 59 17.09 6.98 2.08
N THR A 60 16.58 7.54 1.00
CA THR A 60 15.16 7.35 0.66
C THR A 60 14.86 5.89 0.41
N TYR A 61 15.70 5.21 -0.37
CA TYR A 61 15.49 3.81 -0.65
C TYR A 61 15.60 2.97 0.63
N LEU A 62 16.57 3.28 1.49
CA LEU A 62 16.72 2.53 2.73
C LEU A 62 15.51 2.68 3.64
N GLU A 63 14.92 3.87 3.68
CA GLU A 63 13.71 4.07 4.46
C GLU A 63 12.55 3.22 3.92
N LYS A 64 12.37 3.23 2.61
CA LYS A 64 11.31 2.45 2.00
C LYS A 64 11.51 0.96 2.22
N LYS A 65 12.75 0.51 2.12
CA LYS A 65 13.07 -0.89 2.35
C LYS A 65 12.79 -1.29 3.80
N ALA A 66 13.15 -0.43 4.75
CA ALA A 66 12.91 -0.72 6.16
C ALA A 66 11.42 -0.78 6.44
N GLU A 67 10.65 0.11 5.87
CA GLU A 67 9.20 0.10 6.03
C GLU A 67 8.61 -1.19 5.48
N PHE A 68 9.07 -1.61 4.31
CA PHE A 68 8.59 -2.85 3.72
C PHE A 68 8.88 -4.05 4.61
N LYS A 69 10.11 -4.12 5.13
CA LYS A 69 10.47 -5.22 6.00
C LYS A 69 9.65 -5.24 7.28
N LYS A 70 9.44 -4.06 7.86
CA LYS A 70 8.64 -3.97 9.08
C LYS A 70 7.20 -4.43 8.82
N LYS A 71 6.65 -4.04 7.69
CA LYS A 71 5.27 -4.37 7.36
C LYS A 71 5.10 -5.84 7.02
N TRP A 72 6.00 -6.41 6.23
CA TRP A 72 5.77 -7.72 5.64
C TRP A 72 6.58 -8.85 6.24
N LEU A 73 7.69 -8.55 6.89
CA LEU A 73 8.53 -9.59 7.49
C LEU A 73 8.37 -9.67 8.99
N SER A 74 7.38 -8.98 9.53
CA SER A 74 7.05 -9.08 10.93
C SER A 74 6.03 -10.20 11.15
N ASN A 75 5.56 -10.36 12.37
CA ASN A 75 4.60 -11.38 12.72
C ASN A 75 3.34 -11.26 11.88
N ARG A 76 2.89 -12.39 11.32
CA ARG A 76 1.74 -12.37 10.42
C ARG A 76 0.46 -11.91 11.11
N GLY A 77 0.28 -12.29 12.37
CA GLY A 77 -0.90 -11.84 13.10
C GLY A 77 -0.98 -10.34 13.22
N VAL A 78 0.17 -9.70 13.46
CA VAL A 78 0.21 -8.25 13.54
C VAL A 78 -0.13 -7.64 12.19
N ARG A 79 0.41 -8.20 11.11
CA ARG A 79 0.11 -7.68 9.78
C ARG A 79 -1.36 -7.77 9.44
N VAL A 80 -1.96 -8.90 9.69
CA VAL A 80 -3.37 -9.10 9.35
C VAL A 80 -4.25 -8.19 10.20
N ARG A 81 -3.93 -8.06 11.48
CA ARG A 81 -4.67 -7.15 12.33
C ARG A 81 -4.63 -5.73 11.81
N ARG A 82 -3.44 -5.28 11.38
CA ARG A 82 -3.32 -3.94 10.82
C ARG A 82 -4.21 -3.76 9.60
N ILE A 83 -4.21 -4.74 8.72
CA ILE A 83 -5.02 -4.67 7.50
C ILE A 83 -6.51 -4.58 7.87
N VAL A 84 -6.93 -5.40 8.81
CA VAL A 84 -8.32 -5.39 9.24
C VAL A 84 -8.71 -4.05 9.87
N ASP A 85 -7.83 -3.54 10.74
CA ASP A 85 -8.12 -2.27 11.40
C ASP A 85 -8.23 -1.13 10.40
N GLU A 86 -7.35 -1.11 9.41
CA GLU A 86 -7.41 -0.07 8.40
C GLU A 86 -8.67 -0.17 7.56
N ALA A 87 -9.07 -1.39 7.20
CA ALA A 87 -10.29 -1.58 6.42
C ALA A 87 -11.51 -1.13 7.21
N LEU A 88 -11.56 -1.48 8.49
CA LEU A 88 -12.68 -1.06 9.33
C LEU A 88 -12.74 0.45 9.49
N ALA A 89 -11.58 1.08 9.62
CA ALA A 89 -11.54 2.53 9.75
C ALA A 89 -12.07 3.22 8.50
N GLU A 90 -11.74 2.68 7.33
CA GLU A 90 -12.23 3.24 6.08
C GLU A 90 -13.75 3.13 5.97
N VAL A 91 -14.29 1.95 6.28
CA VAL A 91 -15.73 1.76 6.22
C VAL A 91 -16.43 2.64 7.23
N LYS A 92 -15.86 2.75 8.42
CA LYS A 92 -16.44 3.56 9.47
C LYS A 92 -16.51 5.02 9.05
N ALA A 93 -15.40 5.55 8.52
CA ALA A 93 -15.37 6.93 8.09
C ALA A 93 -16.37 7.19 6.97
N GLU A 94 -16.45 6.25 6.05
CA GLU A 94 -17.37 6.37 4.93
C GLU A 94 -18.81 6.42 5.40
N LEU A 95 -19.17 5.58 6.35
CA LEU A 95 -20.52 5.55 6.86
C LEU A 95 -20.87 6.80 7.65
N TYR A 96 -19.93 7.28 8.45
CA TYR A 96 -20.16 8.52 9.17
C TYR A 96 -20.39 9.68 8.20
N GLU A 97 -19.61 9.73 7.15
CA GLU A 97 -19.78 10.76 6.16
C GLU A 97 -21.12 10.63 5.45
N THR A 98 -21.50 9.40 5.13
CA THR A 98 -22.76 9.15 4.45
C THR A 98 -23.95 9.64 5.28
N TYR A 99 -23.91 9.43 6.57
CA TYR A 99 -25.01 9.83 7.44
C TYR A 99 -24.84 11.21 8.03
N GLY A 100 -23.71 11.86 7.75
CA GLY A 100 -23.51 13.22 8.20
C GLY A 100 -23.36 13.37 9.70
N ILE A 101 -22.81 12.36 10.38
CA ILE A 101 -22.60 12.43 11.82
C ILE A 101 -21.13 12.22 12.12
N THR A 102 -20.70 12.68 13.27
CA THR A 102 -19.34 12.53 13.71
C THR A 102 -19.21 11.37 14.68
N PRO A 103 -18.01 10.79 14.81
CA PRO A 103 -17.80 9.71 15.77
C PRO A 103 -18.13 10.12 17.21
N GLU A 104 -17.91 11.38 17.54
CA GLU A 104 -18.25 11.84 18.88
C GLU A 104 -19.74 11.75 19.15
N GLU A 105 -20.54 12.05 18.14
CA GLU A 105 -21.99 11.97 18.31
C GLU A 105 -22.43 10.56 18.63
N VAL A 106 -21.81 9.60 17.97
CA VAL A 106 -22.15 8.19 18.16
C VAL A 106 -21.74 7.74 19.56
N THR A 107 -20.52 8.03 19.96
CA THR A 107 -20.05 7.57 21.26
C THR A 107 -20.79 8.21 22.39
N ARG A 108 -21.28 9.42 22.17
CA ARG A 108 -21.93 10.16 23.22
C ARG A 108 -23.34 9.68 23.49
N ASP A 109 -23.82 8.90 22.61
CA ASP A 109 -25.20 8.50 22.68
C ASP A 109 -25.39 7.32 23.58
N GLU A 110 -25.69 7.50 24.72
CA GLU A 110 -25.92 6.35 25.58
C GLU A 110 -27.11 6.41 26.34
#